data_96a8e227408627d5ca20a2f61f618fd5
#
_entry.id   96a8e227408627d5ca20a2f61f618fd5
#
_cell.length_a   1.000
_cell.length_b   1.000
_cell.length_c   1.000
_cell.angle_alpha   90.00
_cell.angle_beta   90.00
_cell.angle_gamma   90.00
#
_symmetry.space_group_name_H-M   'P 1'
#
loop_
_entity.id
_entity.type
_entity.pdbx_description
1 polymer ?
#
loop_
_entity_poly.entity_id
_entity_poly.type
_entity_poly.pdbx_seq_one_letter_code
_entity_poly.pdbx_strand_id
1 'polypeptide(L)'
;MRDGFAFTLWSEGLRGGHLSPALLRHANARLQAALAEPDDAAGFRKPFAALALSEVARADRIAPFLTEAELHALAASAAAYLRGVTDYRGFVASEGWRHGVAHGADLMLQLALNPRLGRADAELLLGAVAAQVAPAGPVYYVHGEPGRLARPILYLAKRPDIDDDAWAAWFKTLHPDTSVRWQDAHAGEPGLAAVHNSSAFAQAVYVSASETADPQIKRLAPLAVELIKTLP
;
A
#
# COMPACT_ATOMS: atom_id res chain seq x y z
N MET A 1 -14.63 13.29 -13.52
CA MET A 1 -15.86 12.52 -13.20
C MET A 1 -15.58 11.33 -12.28
N ARG A 2 -14.52 10.49 -12.54
CA ARG A 2 -14.18 9.34 -11.69
C ARG A 2 -13.89 9.72 -10.24
N ASP A 3 -12.92 10.61 -10.02
CA ASP A 3 -12.46 11.01 -8.67
C ASP A 3 -13.48 11.87 -7.93
N GLY A 4 -13.97 12.90 -8.60
CA GLY A 4 -14.80 13.92 -7.96
C GLY A 4 -16.29 13.57 -7.88
N PHE A 5 -16.78 12.53 -8.53
CA PHE A 5 -18.18 12.16 -8.49
C PHE A 5 -18.41 10.68 -8.15
N ALA A 6 -17.87 9.77 -8.97
CA ALA A 6 -18.18 8.35 -8.79
C ALA A 6 -17.60 7.81 -7.49
N PHE A 7 -16.33 8.14 -7.15
CA PHE A 7 -15.73 7.71 -5.90
C PHE A 7 -16.36 8.40 -4.69
N THR A 8 -16.68 9.70 -4.78
CA THR A 8 -17.35 10.41 -3.70
C THR A 8 -18.71 9.75 -3.37
N LEU A 9 -19.53 9.52 -4.38
CA LEU A 9 -20.84 8.87 -4.21
C LEU A 9 -20.69 7.45 -3.61
N TRP A 10 -19.70 6.68 -4.07
CA TRP A 10 -19.37 5.36 -3.56
C TRP A 10 -18.97 5.41 -2.08
N SER A 11 -18.04 6.28 -1.73
CA SER A 11 -17.52 6.41 -0.36
C SER A 11 -18.59 6.94 0.60
N GLU A 12 -19.41 7.90 0.18
CA GLU A 12 -20.53 8.40 1.00
C GLU A 12 -21.59 7.34 1.23
N GLY A 13 -21.94 6.55 0.20
CA GLY A 13 -22.88 5.45 0.30
C GLY A 13 -22.44 4.38 1.30
N LEU A 14 -21.15 4.02 1.31
CA LEU A 14 -20.59 3.06 2.26
C LEU A 14 -20.50 3.65 3.68
N ARG A 15 -20.00 4.88 3.79
CA ARG A 15 -19.79 5.55 5.09
C ARG A 15 -21.12 5.90 5.76
N GLY A 16 -22.16 6.17 4.98
CA GLY A 16 -23.53 6.39 5.47
C GLY A 16 -24.24 5.11 5.92
N GLY A 17 -23.64 3.92 5.70
CA GLY A 17 -24.27 2.65 6.10
C GLY A 17 -25.49 2.26 5.26
N HIS A 18 -25.62 2.83 4.06
CA HIS A 18 -26.80 2.63 3.20
C HIS A 18 -26.80 1.31 2.43
N LEU A 19 -25.67 0.57 2.45
CA LEU A 19 -25.50 -0.67 1.69
C LEU A 19 -25.64 -1.90 2.60
N SER A 20 -26.45 -2.87 2.17
CA SER A 20 -26.60 -4.12 2.90
C SER A 20 -25.34 -4.97 2.87
N PRO A 21 -25.10 -5.85 3.88
CA PRO A 21 -23.99 -6.79 3.87
C PRO A 21 -23.92 -7.67 2.61
N ALA A 22 -25.06 -8.05 2.05
CA ALA A 22 -25.12 -8.83 0.81
C ALA A 22 -24.58 -8.04 -0.38
N LEU A 23 -24.96 -6.77 -0.50
CA LEU A 23 -24.46 -5.88 -1.56
C LEU A 23 -22.98 -5.59 -1.39
N LEU A 24 -22.50 -5.40 -0.14
CA LEU A 24 -21.08 -5.20 0.15
C LEU A 24 -20.23 -6.43 -0.21
N ARG A 25 -20.71 -7.66 0.07
CA ARG A 25 -20.05 -8.90 -0.39
C ARG A 25 -20.03 -9.01 -1.90
N HIS A 26 -21.14 -8.69 -2.56
CA HIS A 26 -21.19 -8.69 -4.02
C HIS A 26 -20.18 -7.70 -4.62
N ALA A 27 -20.13 -6.48 -4.08
CA ALA A 27 -19.16 -5.47 -4.49
C ALA A 27 -17.71 -5.94 -4.26
N ASN A 28 -17.43 -6.53 -3.08
CA ASN A 28 -16.12 -7.11 -2.76
C ASN A 28 -15.68 -8.13 -3.82
N ALA A 29 -16.55 -9.09 -4.16
CA ALA A 29 -16.25 -10.11 -5.15
C ALA A 29 -16.02 -9.52 -6.57
N ARG A 30 -16.86 -8.58 -6.98
CA ARG A 30 -16.76 -7.92 -8.30
C ARG A 30 -15.49 -7.09 -8.43
N LEU A 31 -15.13 -6.35 -7.40
CA LEU A 31 -13.93 -5.50 -7.40
C LEU A 31 -12.64 -6.33 -7.32
N GLN A 32 -12.62 -7.43 -6.55
CA GLN A 32 -11.50 -8.37 -6.57
C GLN A 32 -11.32 -9.03 -7.94
N ALA A 33 -12.41 -9.42 -8.60
CA ALA A 33 -12.35 -9.93 -9.97
C ALA A 33 -11.74 -8.89 -10.93
N ALA A 34 -12.11 -7.61 -10.78
CA ALA A 34 -11.53 -6.53 -11.60
C ALA A 34 -10.02 -6.33 -11.36
N LEU A 35 -9.50 -6.60 -10.15
CA LEU A 35 -8.05 -6.59 -9.88
C LEU A 35 -7.31 -7.73 -10.61
N ALA A 36 -7.96 -8.86 -10.83
CA ALA A 36 -7.39 -10.02 -11.50
C ALA A 36 -7.43 -9.96 -13.03
N GLU A 37 -8.23 -9.05 -13.62
CA GLU A 37 -8.31 -8.87 -15.06
C GLU A 37 -6.98 -8.34 -15.65
N PRO A 38 -6.74 -8.50 -16.96
CA PRO A 38 -5.64 -7.82 -17.65
C PRO A 38 -5.69 -6.30 -17.45
N ASP A 39 -4.55 -5.63 -17.56
CA ASP A 39 -4.50 -4.17 -17.50
C ASP A 39 -5.25 -3.55 -18.69
N ASP A 40 -6.02 -2.51 -18.42
CA ASP A 40 -6.60 -1.70 -19.49
C ASP A 40 -5.57 -0.67 -20.00
N ALA A 41 -5.57 -0.40 -21.30
CA ALA A 41 -4.61 0.53 -21.90
C ALA A 41 -4.68 1.94 -21.28
N ALA A 42 -5.86 2.34 -20.82
CA ALA A 42 -6.03 3.62 -20.11
C ALA A 42 -5.47 3.60 -18.69
N GLY A 43 -5.30 2.43 -18.06
CA GLY A 43 -4.70 2.26 -16.72
C GLY A 43 -5.58 2.73 -15.57
N PHE A 44 -6.91 2.73 -15.71
CA PHE A 44 -7.81 3.21 -14.67
C PHE A 44 -8.53 2.10 -13.91
N ARG A 45 -8.83 0.98 -14.54
CA ARG A 45 -9.72 -0.05 -13.99
C ARG A 45 -9.21 -0.58 -12.66
N LYS A 46 -8.01 -1.15 -12.63
CA LYS A 46 -7.43 -1.75 -11.43
C LYS A 46 -7.15 -0.72 -10.32
N PRO A 47 -6.53 0.44 -10.59
CA PRO A 47 -6.36 1.47 -9.56
C PRO A 47 -7.67 1.88 -8.89
N PHE A 48 -8.73 2.12 -9.67
CA PHE A 48 -10.02 2.51 -9.11
C PHE A 48 -10.77 1.34 -8.46
N ALA A 49 -10.57 0.10 -8.90
CA ALA A 49 -11.05 -1.07 -8.19
C ALA A 49 -10.39 -1.20 -6.81
N ALA A 50 -9.06 -0.99 -6.71
CA ALA A 50 -8.34 -0.98 -5.44
C ALA A 50 -8.83 0.14 -4.52
N LEU A 51 -9.01 1.35 -5.04
CA LEU A 51 -9.55 2.48 -4.28
C LEU A 51 -10.99 2.20 -3.79
N ALA A 52 -11.85 1.64 -4.64
CA ALA A 52 -13.21 1.26 -4.25
C ALA A 52 -13.22 0.15 -3.19
N LEU A 53 -12.33 -0.86 -3.31
CA LEU A 53 -12.14 -1.91 -2.32
C LEU A 53 -11.65 -1.38 -0.98
N SER A 54 -10.89 -0.28 -0.95
CA SER A 54 -10.45 0.32 0.32
C SER A 54 -11.65 0.75 1.17
N GLU A 55 -12.71 1.27 0.56
CA GLU A 55 -13.94 1.62 1.29
C GLU A 55 -14.74 0.38 1.73
N VAL A 56 -14.72 -0.72 0.96
CA VAL A 56 -15.32 -2.00 1.35
C VAL A 56 -14.57 -2.59 2.54
N ALA A 57 -13.23 -2.62 2.51
CA ALA A 57 -12.38 -3.06 3.61
C ALA A 57 -12.58 -2.18 4.85
N ARG A 58 -12.77 -0.85 4.67
CA ARG A 58 -13.12 0.06 5.75
C ARG A 58 -14.48 -0.27 6.36
N ALA A 59 -15.49 -0.55 5.54
CA ALA A 59 -16.82 -0.92 6.03
C ALA A 59 -16.77 -2.21 6.86
N ASP A 60 -16.06 -3.24 6.39
CA ASP A 60 -15.87 -4.49 7.14
C ASP A 60 -15.15 -4.27 8.47
N ARG A 61 -14.11 -3.43 8.48
CA ARG A 61 -13.36 -3.10 9.70
C ARG A 61 -14.24 -2.45 10.78
N ILE A 62 -15.21 -1.65 10.39
CA ILE A 62 -16.11 -0.90 11.30
C ILE A 62 -17.29 -1.76 11.73
N ALA A 63 -17.91 -2.46 10.79
CA ALA A 63 -19.06 -3.35 11.00
C ALA A 63 -18.81 -4.66 10.22
N PRO A 64 -18.20 -5.66 10.88
CA PRO A 64 -17.77 -6.89 10.19
C PRO A 64 -18.93 -7.59 9.47
N PHE A 65 -18.71 -7.86 8.18
CA PHE A 65 -19.64 -8.62 7.35
C PHE A 65 -18.94 -9.70 6.51
N LEU A 66 -17.62 -9.63 6.30
CA LEU A 66 -16.84 -10.68 5.66
C LEU A 66 -16.57 -11.81 6.65
N THR A 67 -16.55 -13.04 6.18
CA THR A 67 -15.98 -14.18 6.91
C THR A 67 -14.45 -14.04 6.97
N GLU A 68 -13.79 -14.84 7.81
CA GLU A 68 -12.32 -14.87 7.86
C GLU A 68 -11.71 -15.26 6.51
N ALA A 69 -12.31 -16.26 5.84
CA ALA A 69 -11.86 -16.69 4.51
C ALA A 69 -12.03 -15.58 3.45
N GLU A 70 -13.13 -14.83 3.49
CA GLU A 70 -13.34 -13.69 2.59
C GLU A 70 -12.36 -12.54 2.87
N LEU A 71 -12.04 -12.28 4.14
CA LEU A 71 -11.06 -11.27 4.54
C LEU A 71 -9.64 -11.67 4.09
N HIS A 72 -9.26 -12.95 4.30
CA HIS A 72 -8.00 -13.50 3.80
C HIS A 72 -7.89 -13.39 2.27
N ALA A 73 -8.95 -13.77 1.54
CA ALA A 73 -8.97 -13.63 0.07
C ALA A 73 -8.81 -12.17 -0.38
N LEU A 74 -9.45 -11.22 0.33
CA LEU A 74 -9.30 -9.79 0.07
C LEU A 74 -7.86 -9.33 0.33
N ALA A 75 -7.23 -9.75 1.43
CA ALA A 75 -5.84 -9.42 1.75
C ALA A 75 -4.87 -9.97 0.69
N ALA A 76 -5.07 -11.23 0.28
CA ALA A 76 -4.28 -11.86 -0.78
C ALA A 76 -4.43 -11.14 -2.13
N SER A 77 -5.66 -10.81 -2.53
CA SER A 77 -5.94 -10.05 -3.77
C SER A 77 -5.31 -8.67 -3.75
N ALA A 78 -5.41 -7.98 -2.62
CA ALA A 78 -4.83 -6.65 -2.41
C ALA A 78 -3.29 -6.70 -2.49
N ALA A 79 -2.66 -7.68 -1.84
CA ALA A 79 -1.20 -7.86 -1.87
C ALA A 79 -0.72 -8.23 -3.28
N ALA A 80 -1.43 -9.10 -3.99
CA ALA A 80 -1.12 -9.47 -5.37
C ALA A 80 -1.23 -8.25 -6.30
N TYR A 81 -2.29 -7.46 -6.16
CA TYR A 81 -2.46 -6.23 -6.93
C TYR A 81 -1.29 -5.27 -6.70
N LEU A 82 -1.01 -4.87 -5.45
CA LEU A 82 0.04 -3.89 -5.17
C LEU A 82 1.40 -4.37 -5.65
N ARG A 83 1.75 -5.64 -5.41
CA ARG A 83 3.02 -6.23 -5.89
C ARG A 83 3.13 -6.23 -7.42
N GLY A 84 2.01 -6.41 -8.10
CA GLY A 84 1.93 -6.49 -9.57
C GLY A 84 1.78 -5.15 -10.29
N VAL A 85 1.73 -4.01 -9.59
CA VAL A 85 1.64 -2.70 -10.25
C VAL A 85 2.91 -2.44 -11.07
N THR A 86 2.71 -2.17 -12.36
CA THR A 86 3.76 -1.79 -13.32
C THR A 86 3.42 -0.49 -14.07
N ASP A 87 2.18 -0.03 -13.98
CA ASP A 87 1.78 1.29 -14.48
C ASP A 87 1.93 2.34 -13.36
N TYR A 88 3.00 3.08 -13.41
CA TYR A 88 3.37 4.09 -12.40
C TYR A 88 2.87 5.50 -12.74
N ARG A 89 1.98 5.65 -13.72
CA ARG A 89 1.38 6.94 -14.03
C ARG A 89 0.58 7.47 -12.84
N GLY A 90 0.92 8.66 -12.38
CA GLY A 90 0.17 9.38 -11.34
C GLY A 90 -0.88 10.29 -11.95
N PHE A 91 -0.62 11.60 -12.04
CA PHE A 91 -1.50 12.61 -12.61
C PHE A 91 -1.12 12.93 -14.05
N VAL A 92 -2.11 12.93 -14.94
CA VAL A 92 -2.00 13.42 -16.30
C VAL A 92 -3.05 14.52 -16.50
N ALA A 93 -2.64 15.71 -16.86
CA ALA A 93 -3.50 16.91 -16.87
C ALA A 93 -4.80 16.77 -17.67
N SER A 94 -4.75 16.05 -18.82
CA SER A 94 -5.92 15.81 -19.66
C SER A 94 -6.79 14.64 -19.23
N GLU A 95 -6.30 13.75 -18.35
CA GLU A 95 -6.93 12.46 -18.05
C GLU A 95 -7.22 12.24 -16.56
N GLY A 96 -6.54 12.97 -15.67
CA GLY A 96 -6.66 12.88 -14.23
C GLY A 96 -5.74 11.82 -13.61
N TRP A 97 -6.09 11.36 -12.42
CA TRP A 97 -5.31 10.42 -11.62
C TRP A 97 -5.48 8.97 -12.05
N ARG A 98 -4.38 8.22 -12.14
CA ARG A 98 -4.35 6.75 -12.14
C ARG A 98 -3.95 6.22 -10.77
N HIS A 99 -2.76 6.58 -10.31
CA HIS A 99 -2.29 6.44 -8.94
C HIS A 99 -2.33 5.00 -8.40
N GLY A 100 -1.94 4.01 -9.24
CA GLY A 100 -2.06 2.58 -8.94
C GLY A 100 -1.44 2.18 -7.60
N VAL A 101 -0.20 2.63 -7.35
CA VAL A 101 0.52 2.35 -6.10
C VAL A 101 -0.18 2.99 -4.89
N ALA A 102 -0.61 4.25 -5.01
CA ALA A 102 -1.25 4.95 -3.90
C ALA A 102 -2.61 4.35 -3.55
N HIS A 103 -3.44 4.00 -4.55
CA HIS A 103 -4.73 3.35 -4.31
C HIS A 103 -4.56 1.93 -3.73
N GLY A 104 -3.53 1.19 -4.18
CA GLY A 104 -3.16 -0.07 -3.56
C GLY A 104 -2.74 0.10 -2.10
N ALA A 105 -1.94 1.12 -1.79
CA ALA A 105 -1.53 1.43 -0.43
C ALA A 105 -2.71 1.87 0.46
N ASP A 106 -3.71 2.58 -0.08
CA ASP A 106 -4.93 2.91 0.66
C ASP A 106 -5.76 1.65 1.02
N LEU A 107 -5.83 0.68 0.12
CA LEU A 107 -6.45 -0.63 0.41
C LEU A 107 -5.66 -1.38 1.50
N MET A 108 -4.31 -1.42 1.39
CA MET A 108 -3.45 -2.00 2.42
C MET A 108 -3.66 -1.35 3.78
N LEU A 109 -3.82 -0.02 3.83
CA LEU A 109 -4.09 0.71 5.06
C LEU A 109 -5.37 0.24 5.75
N GLN A 110 -6.46 0.07 5.01
CA GLN A 110 -7.73 -0.37 5.60
C GLN A 110 -7.65 -1.79 6.13
N LEU A 111 -6.91 -2.67 5.45
CA LEU A 111 -6.63 -4.03 5.91
C LEU A 111 -5.72 -4.02 7.15
N ALA A 112 -4.65 -3.24 7.16
CA ALA A 112 -3.74 -3.09 8.31
C ALA A 112 -4.46 -2.62 9.58
N LEU A 113 -5.49 -1.80 9.41
CA LEU A 113 -6.35 -1.29 10.50
C LEU A 113 -7.40 -2.32 10.98
N ASN A 114 -7.62 -3.42 10.25
CA ASN A 114 -8.64 -4.40 10.62
C ASN A 114 -8.10 -5.33 11.73
N PRO A 115 -8.72 -5.33 12.93
CA PRO A 115 -8.25 -6.16 14.05
C PRO A 115 -8.40 -7.67 13.78
N ARG A 116 -9.21 -8.06 12.80
CA ARG A 116 -9.43 -9.45 12.40
C ARG A 116 -8.39 -9.94 11.39
N LEU A 117 -7.50 -9.06 10.90
CA LEU A 117 -6.44 -9.45 9.98
C LEU A 117 -5.48 -10.45 10.65
N GLY A 118 -5.26 -11.62 10.05
CA GLY A 118 -4.33 -12.63 10.53
C GLY A 118 -2.86 -12.22 10.38
N ARG A 119 -1.96 -12.90 11.12
CA ARG A 119 -0.49 -12.69 11.01
C ARG A 119 -0.01 -12.97 9.58
N ALA A 120 -0.45 -14.07 8.98
CA ALA A 120 -0.08 -14.44 7.62
C ALA A 120 -0.51 -13.36 6.60
N ASP A 121 -1.70 -12.78 6.78
CA ASP A 121 -2.18 -11.68 5.92
C ASP A 121 -1.33 -10.42 6.09
N ALA A 122 -0.96 -10.09 7.34
CA ALA A 122 -0.07 -8.96 7.61
C ALA A 122 1.29 -9.13 6.91
N GLU A 123 1.83 -10.34 6.88
CA GLU A 123 3.07 -10.66 6.15
C GLU A 123 2.91 -10.52 4.62
N LEU A 124 1.74 -10.89 4.06
CA LEU A 124 1.45 -10.63 2.64
C LEU A 124 1.46 -9.13 2.33
N LEU A 125 0.86 -8.32 3.21
CA LEU A 125 0.84 -6.86 3.05
C LEU A 125 2.25 -6.27 3.14
N LEU A 126 3.05 -6.68 4.13
CA LEU A 126 4.44 -6.26 4.30
C LEU A 126 5.27 -6.57 3.05
N GLY A 127 5.15 -7.79 2.50
CA GLY A 127 5.85 -8.18 1.28
C GLY A 127 5.40 -7.40 0.05
N ALA A 128 4.13 -7.03 -0.05
CA ALA A 128 3.62 -6.23 -1.16
C ALA A 128 4.12 -4.78 -1.10
N VAL A 129 4.14 -4.18 0.10
CA VAL A 129 4.71 -2.83 0.30
C VAL A 129 6.20 -2.84 -0.02
N ALA A 130 6.97 -3.80 0.50
CA ALA A 130 8.41 -3.90 0.25
C ALA A 130 8.73 -3.95 -1.26
N ALA A 131 7.94 -4.68 -2.05
CA ALA A 131 8.12 -4.77 -3.50
C ALA A 131 7.93 -3.44 -4.23
N GLN A 132 7.20 -2.50 -3.63
CA GLN A 132 6.92 -1.18 -4.22
C GLN A 132 7.70 -0.03 -3.59
N VAL A 133 8.53 -0.26 -2.58
CA VAL A 133 9.38 0.82 -2.03
C VAL A 133 10.38 1.30 -3.07
N ALA A 134 11.04 0.37 -3.78
CA ALA A 134 11.99 0.68 -4.84
C ALA A 134 11.73 -0.23 -6.04
N PRO A 135 10.69 0.04 -6.86
CA PRO A 135 10.37 -0.79 -8.01
C PRO A 135 11.50 -0.80 -9.03
N ALA A 136 11.54 -1.83 -9.86
CA ALA A 136 12.54 -1.93 -10.92
C ALA A 136 12.36 -0.86 -11.99
N GLY A 137 13.45 -0.42 -12.60
CA GLY A 137 13.45 0.58 -13.68
C GLY A 137 13.54 2.03 -13.19
N PRO A 138 13.52 2.99 -14.14
CA PRO A 138 13.67 4.42 -13.86
C PRO A 138 12.34 5.05 -13.40
N VAL A 139 11.79 4.53 -12.31
CA VAL A 139 10.49 4.94 -11.75
C VAL A 139 10.72 5.86 -10.57
N TYR A 140 10.40 7.14 -10.72
CA TYR A 140 10.42 8.11 -9.64
C TYR A 140 9.01 8.34 -9.10
N TYR A 141 8.85 8.20 -7.80
CA TYR A 141 7.61 8.55 -7.12
C TYR A 141 7.57 10.05 -6.84
N VAL A 142 6.69 10.75 -7.53
CA VAL A 142 6.56 12.22 -7.44
C VAL A 142 5.16 12.69 -7.06
N HIS A 143 4.24 11.76 -6.82
CA HIS A 143 2.84 12.06 -6.50
C HIS A 143 2.45 11.62 -5.08
N GLY A 144 3.43 11.43 -4.19
CA GLY A 144 3.19 11.10 -2.78
C GLY A 144 3.06 9.60 -2.47
N GLU A 145 3.41 8.72 -3.40
CA GLU A 145 3.37 7.28 -3.26
C GLU A 145 4.15 6.78 -2.03
N PRO A 146 5.38 7.28 -1.74
CA PRO A 146 6.14 6.82 -0.57
C PRO A 146 5.39 7.05 0.74
N GLY A 147 4.76 8.21 0.90
CA GLY A 147 3.92 8.51 2.06
C GLY A 147 2.69 7.63 2.16
N ARG A 148 2.10 7.23 1.01
CA ARG A 148 0.97 6.28 1.01
C ARG A 148 1.42 4.87 1.39
N LEU A 149 2.56 4.40 0.87
CA LEU A 149 3.16 3.10 1.23
C LEU A 149 3.57 3.03 2.71
N ALA A 150 4.00 4.14 3.31
CA ALA A 150 4.36 4.20 4.72
C ALA A 150 3.15 3.98 5.65
N ARG A 151 1.96 4.45 5.29
CA ARG A 151 0.76 4.37 6.16
C ARG A 151 0.42 2.97 6.64
N PRO A 152 0.24 1.95 5.78
CA PRO A 152 -0.06 0.60 6.24
C PRO A 152 1.03 0.05 7.17
N ILE A 153 2.31 0.39 6.95
CA ILE A 153 3.43 -0.04 7.80
C ILE A 153 3.30 0.53 9.22
N LEU A 154 2.98 1.82 9.35
CA LEU A 154 2.77 2.47 10.65
C LEU A 154 1.65 1.80 11.46
N TYR A 155 0.57 1.35 10.80
CA TYR A 155 -0.54 0.69 11.49
C TYR A 155 -0.29 -0.80 11.72
N LEU A 156 0.42 -1.50 10.84
CA LEU A 156 0.90 -2.86 11.11
C LEU A 156 1.88 -2.89 12.30
N ALA A 157 2.63 -1.81 12.55
CA ALA A 157 3.50 -1.71 13.72
C ALA A 157 2.76 -1.82 15.06
N LYS A 158 1.47 -1.51 15.09
CA LYS A 158 0.64 -1.63 16.29
C LYS A 158 0.23 -3.09 16.63
N ARG A 159 0.53 -4.03 15.75
CA ARG A 159 0.21 -5.44 15.96
C ARG A 159 1.15 -6.07 16.98
N PRO A 160 0.62 -6.70 18.03
CA PRO A 160 1.44 -7.33 19.06
C PRO A 160 2.13 -8.63 18.60
N ASP A 161 1.65 -9.23 17.51
CA ASP A 161 2.17 -10.45 16.93
C ASP A 161 3.33 -10.22 15.94
N ILE A 162 3.76 -8.97 15.71
CA ILE A 162 4.95 -8.59 14.96
C ILE A 162 5.93 -7.93 15.92
N ASP A 163 6.93 -8.68 16.38
CA ASP A 163 7.95 -8.23 17.33
C ASP A 163 9.03 -7.36 16.67
N ASP A 164 9.96 -6.86 17.47
CA ASP A 164 11.02 -5.98 17.02
C ASP A 164 12.01 -6.68 16.07
N ASP A 165 12.26 -7.98 16.28
CA ASP A 165 13.14 -8.77 15.41
C ASP A 165 12.51 -8.94 14.01
N ALA A 166 11.21 -9.20 13.96
CA ALA A 166 10.47 -9.27 12.69
C ALA A 166 10.48 -7.93 11.96
N TRP A 167 10.34 -6.80 12.67
CA TRP A 167 10.46 -5.47 12.07
C TRP A 167 11.86 -5.20 11.57
N ALA A 168 12.89 -5.50 12.36
CA ALA A 168 14.28 -5.34 11.92
C ALA A 168 14.59 -6.20 10.70
N ALA A 169 14.11 -7.44 10.67
CA ALA A 169 14.24 -8.32 9.50
C ALA A 169 13.52 -7.76 8.27
N TRP A 170 12.31 -7.23 8.43
CA TRP A 170 11.56 -6.65 7.32
C TRP A 170 12.29 -5.41 6.75
N PHE A 171 12.75 -4.48 7.58
CA PHE A 171 13.50 -3.31 7.12
C PHE A 171 14.79 -3.70 6.37
N LYS A 172 15.47 -4.77 6.80
CA LYS A 172 16.64 -5.30 6.07
C LYS A 172 16.31 -5.73 4.64
N THR A 173 15.08 -6.16 4.35
CA THR A 173 14.67 -6.49 2.98
C THR A 173 14.61 -5.27 2.06
N LEU A 174 14.58 -4.06 2.63
CA LEU A 174 14.56 -2.79 1.90
C LEU A 174 15.96 -2.22 1.66
N HIS A 175 17.00 -2.78 2.31
CA HIS A 175 18.37 -2.32 2.14
C HIS A 175 18.86 -2.60 0.72
N PRO A 176 19.82 -1.80 0.22
CA PRO A 176 20.50 -2.07 -1.04
C PRO A 176 21.06 -3.50 -1.07
N ASP A 177 20.80 -4.20 -2.15
CA ASP A 177 21.32 -5.53 -2.43
C ASP A 177 22.57 -5.46 -3.32
N THR A 178 23.08 -6.62 -3.77
CA THR A 178 24.25 -6.71 -4.64
C THR A 178 23.93 -6.53 -6.12
N SER A 179 22.71 -6.12 -6.48
CA SER A 179 22.35 -5.86 -7.88
C SER A 179 23.09 -4.65 -8.45
N VAL A 180 23.27 -4.65 -9.77
CA VAL A 180 23.95 -3.56 -10.49
C VAL A 180 23.34 -2.20 -10.20
N ARG A 181 22.03 -2.14 -10.05
CA ARG A 181 21.34 -0.88 -9.77
C ARG A 181 21.75 -0.24 -8.44
N TRP A 182 22.14 -1.05 -7.42
CA TRP A 182 22.62 -0.54 -6.14
C TRP A 182 24.14 -0.33 -6.13
N GLN A 183 24.92 -1.19 -6.81
CA GLN A 183 26.38 -1.04 -6.90
C GLN A 183 26.78 0.25 -7.62
N ASP A 184 26.05 0.59 -8.70
CA ASP A 184 26.26 1.79 -9.50
C ASP A 184 25.06 2.75 -9.41
N ALA A 185 24.52 2.93 -8.20
CA ALA A 185 23.27 3.63 -8.00
C ALA A 185 23.27 5.06 -8.60
N HIS A 186 24.40 5.74 -8.60
CA HIS A 186 24.54 7.08 -9.15
C HIS A 186 24.94 7.12 -10.64
N ALA A 187 25.17 5.97 -11.27
CA ALA A 187 25.59 5.87 -12.68
C ALA A 187 24.42 5.72 -13.66
N GLY A 188 23.18 5.57 -13.19
CA GLY A 188 22.02 5.40 -14.05
C GLY A 188 20.68 5.67 -13.37
N GLU A 189 19.68 6.03 -14.18
CA GLU A 189 18.34 6.40 -13.69
C GLU A 189 17.66 5.32 -12.82
N PRO A 190 17.78 3.99 -13.09
CA PRO A 190 17.17 3.00 -12.21
C PRO A 190 17.73 3.00 -10.78
N GLY A 191 19.03 3.25 -10.63
CA GLY A 191 19.68 3.38 -9.32
C GLY A 191 19.27 4.65 -8.61
N LEU A 192 19.34 5.79 -9.31
CA LEU A 192 18.90 7.08 -8.77
C LEU A 192 17.43 7.05 -8.32
N ALA A 193 16.55 6.44 -9.12
CA ALA A 193 15.14 6.27 -8.77
C ALA A 193 14.95 5.40 -7.52
N ALA A 194 15.71 4.30 -7.41
CA ALA A 194 15.67 3.43 -6.25
C ALA A 194 16.12 4.15 -4.98
N VAL A 195 17.22 4.90 -5.01
CA VAL A 195 17.69 5.73 -3.88
C VAL A 195 16.66 6.77 -3.52
N HIS A 196 16.13 7.51 -4.50
CA HIS A 196 15.09 8.52 -4.27
C HIS A 196 13.85 7.95 -3.57
N ASN A 197 13.29 6.87 -4.10
CA ASN A 197 12.06 6.27 -3.58
C ASN A 197 12.27 5.67 -2.18
N SER A 198 13.38 4.95 -1.97
CA SER A 198 13.72 4.37 -0.66
C SER A 198 13.94 5.44 0.39
N SER A 199 14.66 6.51 0.05
CA SER A 199 14.86 7.66 0.93
C SER A 199 13.53 8.34 1.28
N ALA A 200 12.69 8.61 0.29
CA ALA A 200 11.39 9.24 0.49
C ALA A 200 10.46 8.37 1.36
N PHE A 201 10.45 7.05 1.16
CA PHE A 201 9.70 6.11 1.99
C PHE A 201 10.22 6.11 3.44
N ALA A 202 11.52 5.95 3.62
CA ALA A 202 12.13 5.91 4.95
C ALA A 202 11.91 7.23 5.71
N GLN A 203 12.01 8.39 5.03
CA GLN A 203 11.69 9.69 5.61
C GLN A 203 10.22 9.79 6.02
N ALA A 204 9.28 9.31 5.20
CA ALA A 204 7.85 9.32 5.54
C ALA A 204 7.55 8.47 6.78
N VAL A 205 8.18 7.29 6.90
CA VAL A 205 8.08 6.45 8.10
C VAL A 205 8.72 7.16 9.30
N TYR A 206 9.94 7.69 9.15
CA TYR A 206 10.68 8.36 10.23
C TYR A 206 9.90 9.53 10.80
N VAL A 207 9.43 10.46 9.97
CA VAL A 207 8.68 11.64 10.43
C VAL A 207 7.44 11.20 11.19
N SER A 208 6.63 10.29 10.62
CA SER A 208 5.41 9.82 11.28
C SER A 208 5.68 9.08 12.59
N ALA A 209 6.74 8.26 12.62
CA ALA A 209 7.11 7.49 13.81
C ALA A 209 7.76 8.37 14.90
N SER A 210 8.42 9.47 14.54
CA SER A 210 9.03 10.39 15.50
C SER A 210 8.00 11.30 16.17
N GLU A 211 6.97 11.72 15.42
CA GLU A 211 5.94 12.66 15.90
C GLU A 211 4.79 11.98 16.68
N THR A 212 4.72 10.65 16.67
CA THR A 212 3.66 9.94 17.38
C THR A 212 3.95 9.75 18.86
N ALA A 213 2.89 9.74 19.68
CA ALA A 213 2.97 9.28 21.07
C ALA A 213 2.86 7.74 21.22
N ASP A 214 2.46 7.02 20.15
CA ASP A 214 2.28 5.57 20.18
C ASP A 214 3.63 4.84 20.14
N PRO A 215 4.03 4.11 21.21
CA PRO A 215 5.34 3.48 21.30
C PRO A 215 5.52 2.38 20.24
N GLN A 216 4.45 1.73 19.81
CA GLN A 216 4.50 0.68 18.80
C GLN A 216 4.82 1.24 17.40
N ILE A 217 4.37 2.43 17.09
CA ILE A 217 4.74 3.12 15.85
C ILE A 217 6.14 3.73 16.02
N LYS A 218 6.43 4.33 17.18
CA LYS A 218 7.70 5.02 17.46
C LYS A 218 8.92 4.11 17.29
N ARG A 219 8.79 2.80 17.57
CA ARG A 219 9.88 1.81 17.40
C ARG A 219 10.38 1.68 15.96
N LEU A 220 9.61 2.14 14.95
CA LEU A 220 10.05 2.12 13.56
C LEU A 220 11.04 3.24 13.22
N ALA A 221 11.10 4.31 14.01
CA ALA A 221 11.96 5.47 13.72
C ALA A 221 13.45 5.10 13.59
N PRO A 222 14.08 4.36 14.52
CA PRO A 222 15.48 3.96 14.37
C PRO A 222 15.71 3.06 13.15
N LEU A 223 14.76 2.19 12.79
CA LEU A 223 14.88 1.31 11.64
C LEU A 223 14.83 2.10 10.32
N ALA A 224 13.98 3.12 10.25
CA ALA A 224 13.92 4.02 9.11
C ALA A 224 15.22 4.84 8.96
N VAL A 225 15.81 5.30 10.06
CA VAL A 225 17.12 5.98 10.06
C VAL A 225 18.21 5.04 9.57
N GLU A 226 18.21 3.79 10.03
CA GLU A 226 19.20 2.81 9.59
C GLU A 226 19.10 2.51 8.11
N LEU A 227 17.88 2.37 7.57
CA LEU A 227 17.65 2.24 6.13
C LEU A 227 18.26 3.44 5.38
N ILE A 228 18.01 4.68 5.81
CA ILE A 228 18.58 5.88 5.15
C ILE A 228 20.11 5.83 5.12
N LYS A 229 20.76 5.39 6.21
CA LYS A 229 22.23 5.33 6.30
C LYS A 229 22.86 4.27 5.38
N THR A 230 22.09 3.26 4.96
CA THR A 230 22.58 2.21 4.06
C THR A 230 22.42 2.56 2.58
N LEU A 231 21.68 3.62 2.26
CA LEU A 231 21.51 4.08 0.89
C LEU A 231 22.82 4.70 0.39
N PRO A 232 23.20 4.47 -0.89
CA PRO A 232 24.38 5.05 -1.53
C PRO A 232 24.39 6.57 -1.54
#